data_ddd81172de3264d4dcaad74d8a928458
#
_entry.id   ddd81172de3264d4dcaad74d8a928458
#
_cell.length_a   1.000
_cell.length_b   1.000
_cell.length_c   1.000
_cell.angle_alpha   90.00
_cell.angle_beta   90.00
_cell.angle_gamma   90.00
#
_symmetry.space_group_name_H-M   'P 1'
#
loop_
_entity.id
_entity.type
_entity.pdbx_description
1 polymer ?
#
loop_
_entity_poly.entity_id
_entity_poly.type
_entity_poly.pdbx_seq_one_letter_code
_entity_poly.pdbx_strand_id
1 'polypeptide(L)'
;MISFENDYSAGAHPRIIQRLTETNMEPLSGYGTDVYCQNARRKIREATECPEAIVEFLVGGTQTNAVVIASMLQSYEGVVAAETGHVSVHEAGALSLIHI
;
A
#
# COMPACT_ATOMS: atom_id res chain seq x y z
N MET A 1 8.30 15.06 22.52
CA MET A 1 9.12 13.82 22.63
C MET A 1 9.19 13.19 21.25
N ILE A 2 10.37 12.86 20.77
CA ILE A 2 10.55 12.13 19.49
C ILE A 2 10.60 10.64 19.84
N SER A 3 9.74 9.84 19.24
CA SER A 3 9.73 8.38 19.39
C SER A 3 10.42 7.74 18.18
N PHE A 4 11.23 6.73 18.44
CA PHE A 4 11.88 5.89 17.41
C PHE A 4 11.36 4.44 17.44
N GLU A 5 10.23 4.21 18.08
CA GLU A 5 9.65 2.87 18.23
C GLU A 5 9.17 2.29 16.88
N ASN A 6 8.48 3.11 16.12
CA ASN A 6 8.00 2.78 14.77
C ASN A 6 7.58 4.06 14.02
N ASP A 7 7.25 3.90 12.75
CA ASP A 7 6.83 5.00 11.85
C ASP A 7 5.31 5.15 11.70
N TYR A 8 4.51 4.33 12.40
CA TYR A 8 3.06 4.31 12.26
C TYR A 8 2.27 4.67 13.54
N SER A 9 2.94 4.98 14.64
CA SER A 9 2.26 5.32 15.91
C SER A 9 1.69 6.74 15.93
N ALA A 10 2.21 7.63 15.10
CA ALA A 10 1.68 8.99 14.97
C ALA A 10 0.54 9.04 13.95
N GLY A 11 -0.41 9.94 14.19
CA GLY A 11 -1.48 10.20 13.22
C GLY A 11 -0.97 10.93 11.97
N ALA A 12 -1.88 11.19 11.04
CA ALA A 12 -1.55 11.88 9.81
C ALA A 12 -1.12 13.36 10.07
N HIS A 13 -0.27 13.88 9.20
CA HIS A 13 0.14 15.27 9.26
C HIS A 13 -1.09 16.22 9.24
N PRO A 14 -1.11 17.33 10.01
CA PRO A 14 -2.27 18.22 10.11
C PRO A 14 -2.85 18.69 8.77
N ARG A 15 -2.00 18.93 7.76
CA ARG A 15 -2.45 19.30 6.41
C ARG A 15 -3.22 18.20 5.70
N ILE A 16 -2.93 16.92 5.99
CA ILE A 16 -3.69 15.77 5.46
C ILE A 16 -5.06 15.73 6.11
N ILE A 17 -5.13 15.87 7.43
CA ILE A 17 -6.40 15.92 8.18
C ILE A 17 -7.28 17.07 7.70
N GLN A 18 -6.71 18.27 7.54
CA GLN A 18 -7.43 19.40 7.00
C GLN A 18 -8.00 19.08 5.62
N ARG A 19 -7.19 18.53 4.72
CA ARG A 19 -7.60 18.19 3.36
C ARG A 19 -8.70 17.13 3.34
N LEU A 20 -8.62 16.12 4.19
CA LEU A 20 -9.68 15.12 4.35
C LEU A 20 -10.99 15.75 4.81
N THR A 21 -10.93 16.70 5.75
CA THR A 21 -12.10 17.43 6.22
C THR A 21 -12.75 18.25 5.10
N GLU A 22 -11.95 18.96 4.32
CA GLU A 22 -12.43 19.78 3.19
C GLU A 22 -13.12 18.96 2.11
N THR A 23 -12.65 17.76 1.86
CA THR A 23 -13.12 16.90 0.76
C THR A 23 -14.10 15.80 1.19
N ASN A 24 -14.37 15.69 2.49
CA ASN A 24 -15.13 14.58 3.08
C ASN A 24 -16.53 14.36 2.47
N MET A 25 -17.18 15.43 2.05
CA MET A 25 -18.54 15.39 1.49
C MET A 25 -18.58 15.36 -0.04
N GLU A 26 -17.44 15.29 -0.70
CA GLU A 26 -17.38 15.18 -2.15
C GLU A 26 -17.80 13.78 -2.61
N PRO A 27 -18.79 13.64 -3.50
CA PRO A 27 -19.11 12.35 -4.08
C PRO A 27 -18.03 11.96 -5.11
N LEU A 28 -17.34 10.87 -4.85
CA LEU A 28 -16.24 10.38 -5.68
C LEU A 28 -16.52 8.98 -6.20
N SER A 29 -15.99 8.66 -7.38
CA SER A 29 -16.00 7.30 -7.92
C SER A 29 -15.12 6.39 -7.06
N GLY A 30 -15.51 5.12 -6.94
CA GLY A 30 -14.71 4.12 -6.26
C GLY A 30 -13.58 3.53 -7.11
N TYR A 31 -12.90 2.55 -6.55
CA TYR A 31 -11.90 1.71 -7.23
C TYR A 31 -10.71 2.48 -7.82
N GLY A 32 -10.35 3.62 -7.23
CA GLY A 32 -9.20 4.40 -7.65
C GLY A 32 -9.36 5.14 -8.98
N THR A 33 -10.59 5.31 -9.46
CA THR A 33 -10.88 6.05 -10.71
C THR A 33 -11.19 7.52 -10.48
N ASP A 34 -11.23 7.95 -9.23
CA ASP A 34 -11.49 9.34 -8.83
C ASP A 34 -10.32 10.28 -9.18
N VAL A 35 -10.61 11.57 -9.17
CA VAL A 35 -9.64 12.61 -9.52
C VAL A 35 -8.42 12.67 -8.58
N TYR A 36 -8.61 12.34 -7.30
CA TYR A 36 -7.51 12.35 -6.32
C TYR A 36 -6.53 11.22 -6.56
N CYS A 37 -7.02 10.01 -6.84
CA CYS A 37 -6.20 8.87 -7.22
C CYS A 37 -5.45 9.13 -8.54
N GLN A 38 -6.11 9.72 -9.54
CA GLN A 38 -5.45 10.06 -10.80
C GLN A 38 -4.33 11.10 -10.61
N ASN A 39 -4.59 12.14 -9.82
CA ASN A 39 -3.57 13.14 -9.49
C ASN A 39 -2.41 12.55 -8.68
N ALA A 40 -2.70 11.66 -7.74
CA ALA A 40 -1.67 10.97 -6.97
C ALA A 40 -0.78 10.09 -7.88
N ARG A 41 -1.37 9.31 -8.80
CA ARG A 41 -0.62 8.52 -9.79
C ARG A 41 0.31 9.39 -10.62
N ARG A 42 -0.18 10.52 -11.12
CA ARG A 42 0.63 11.46 -11.88
C ARG A 42 1.82 11.95 -11.07
N LYS A 43 1.58 12.44 -9.85
CA LYS A 43 2.64 12.93 -8.96
C LYS A 43 3.67 11.86 -8.59
N ILE A 44 3.23 10.62 -8.38
CA ILE A 44 4.13 9.49 -8.10
C ILE A 44 5.03 9.22 -9.31
N ARG A 45 4.48 9.16 -10.52
CA ARG A 45 5.26 8.98 -11.74
C ARG A 45 6.27 10.10 -11.96
N GLU A 46 5.88 11.35 -11.69
CA GLU A 46 6.78 12.50 -11.75
C GLU A 46 7.92 12.37 -10.71
N ALA A 47 7.58 12.07 -9.46
CA ALA A 47 8.55 11.96 -8.38
C ALA A 47 9.52 10.78 -8.53
N THR A 48 9.08 9.70 -9.18
CA THR A 48 9.92 8.52 -9.46
C THR A 48 10.64 8.59 -10.80
N GLU A 49 10.43 9.66 -11.57
CA GLU A 49 10.97 9.83 -12.92
C GLU A 49 10.64 8.64 -13.85
N CYS A 50 9.49 8.01 -13.63
CA CYS A 50 9.03 6.86 -14.37
C CYS A 50 7.61 7.06 -14.92
N PRO A 51 7.46 7.73 -16.08
CA PRO A 51 6.14 8.04 -16.65
C PRO A 51 5.34 6.78 -17.04
N GLU A 52 6.02 5.68 -17.32
CA GLU A 52 5.43 4.39 -17.72
C GLU A 52 4.95 3.55 -16.52
N ALA A 53 5.26 3.96 -15.29
CA ALA A 53 4.93 3.16 -14.11
C ALA A 53 3.41 2.96 -13.96
N ILE A 54 3.03 1.71 -13.73
CA ILE A 54 1.69 1.36 -13.26
C ILE A 54 1.67 1.60 -11.75
N VAL A 55 0.74 2.43 -11.29
CA VAL A 55 0.61 2.79 -9.87
C VAL A 55 -0.76 2.34 -9.38
N GLU A 56 -0.76 1.46 -8.41
CA GLU A 56 -1.96 0.93 -7.77
C GLU A 56 -1.97 1.26 -6.27
N PHE A 57 -3.16 1.55 -5.74
CA PHE A 57 -3.36 1.83 -4.32
C PHE A 57 -4.03 0.65 -3.64
N LEU A 58 -3.41 0.15 -2.58
CA LEU A 58 -3.90 -0.96 -1.77
C LEU A 58 -4.06 -0.50 -0.31
N VAL A 59 -4.82 -1.24 0.48
CA VAL A 59 -5.20 -0.82 1.83
C VAL A 59 -4.07 -0.90 2.86
N GLY A 60 -3.01 -1.63 2.57
CA GLY A 60 -1.88 -1.77 3.49
C GLY A 60 -0.81 -2.73 3.00
N GLY A 61 0.31 -2.78 3.73
CA GLY A 61 1.49 -3.56 3.35
C GLY A 61 1.22 -5.05 3.24
N THR A 62 0.45 -5.64 4.14
CA THR A 62 0.09 -7.06 4.11
C THR A 62 -0.66 -7.43 2.84
N GLN A 63 -1.66 -6.66 2.46
CA GLN A 63 -2.38 -6.86 1.20
C GLN A 63 -1.45 -6.65 0.00
N THR A 64 -0.60 -5.64 0.04
CA THR A 64 0.36 -5.36 -1.03
C THR A 64 1.29 -6.54 -1.25
N ASN A 65 1.88 -7.09 -0.19
CA ASN A 65 2.76 -8.26 -0.28
C ASN A 65 2.02 -9.47 -0.83
N ALA A 66 0.82 -9.76 -0.33
CA ALA A 66 0.02 -10.90 -0.81
C ALA A 66 -0.33 -10.77 -2.30
N VAL A 67 -0.78 -9.60 -2.74
CA VAL A 67 -1.16 -9.36 -4.15
C VAL A 67 0.05 -9.44 -5.06
N VAL A 68 1.17 -8.80 -4.70
CA VAL A 68 2.40 -8.81 -5.51
C VAL A 68 2.94 -10.23 -5.63
N ILE A 69 3.08 -10.94 -4.53
CA ILE A 69 3.59 -12.32 -4.53
C ILE A 69 2.67 -13.22 -5.35
N ALA A 70 1.35 -13.16 -5.14
CA ALA A 70 0.39 -13.96 -5.90
C ALA A 70 0.42 -13.66 -7.40
N SER A 71 0.70 -12.42 -7.80
CA SER A 71 0.78 -12.03 -9.21
C SER A 71 2.09 -12.46 -9.89
N MET A 72 3.15 -12.67 -9.12
CA MET A 72 4.48 -13.00 -9.64
C MET A 72 4.76 -14.51 -9.66
N LEU A 73 4.06 -15.29 -8.84
CA LEU A 73 4.32 -16.72 -8.70
C LEU A 73 3.26 -17.58 -9.39
N GLN A 74 3.71 -18.71 -9.91
CA GLN A 74 2.86 -19.81 -10.34
C GLN A 74 2.45 -20.66 -9.12
N SER A 75 1.42 -21.48 -9.26
CA SER A 75 0.89 -22.32 -8.17
C SER A 75 1.88 -23.36 -7.59
N TYR A 76 2.95 -23.64 -8.32
CA TYR A 76 4.01 -24.59 -7.93
C TYR A 76 5.29 -23.90 -7.44
N GLU A 77 5.31 -22.60 -7.39
CA GLU A 77 6.45 -21.80 -6.91
C GLU A 77 6.25 -21.36 -5.47
N GLY A 78 7.32 -21.01 -4.78
CA GLY A 78 7.30 -20.60 -3.39
C GLY A 78 8.14 -19.36 -3.14
N VAL A 79 8.01 -18.82 -1.94
CA VAL A 79 8.78 -17.67 -1.45
C VAL A 79 9.80 -18.13 -0.43
N VAL A 80 11.05 -17.69 -0.60
CA VAL A 80 12.08 -17.83 0.42
C VAL A 80 12.12 -16.54 1.24
N ALA A 81 11.91 -16.66 2.53
CA ALA A 81 11.94 -15.55 3.47
C ALA A 81 12.74 -15.91 4.72
N ALA A 82 13.31 -14.91 5.40
CA ALA A 82 13.91 -15.11 6.71
C ALA A 82 12.84 -15.53 7.72
N GLU A 83 13.21 -16.41 8.66
CA GLU A 83 12.30 -16.86 9.72
C GLU A 83 11.73 -15.70 10.54
N THR A 84 12.53 -14.64 10.75
CA THR A 84 12.15 -13.40 11.43
C THR A 84 11.58 -12.33 10.52
N GLY A 85 11.44 -12.62 9.22
CA GLY A 85 10.92 -11.66 8.24
C GLY A 85 9.47 -11.28 8.52
N HIS A 86 9.10 -10.04 8.22
CA HIS A 86 7.75 -9.51 8.44
C HIS A 86 6.66 -10.38 7.78
N VAL A 87 6.91 -10.86 6.57
CA VAL A 87 6.02 -11.75 5.81
C VAL A 87 5.74 -13.07 6.57
N SER A 88 6.74 -13.56 7.31
CA SER A 88 6.61 -14.82 8.07
C SER A 88 5.90 -14.65 9.41
N VAL A 89 6.08 -13.51 10.10
CA VAL A 89 5.69 -13.36 11.52
C VAL A 89 4.61 -12.31 11.77
N HIS A 90 4.42 -11.32 10.89
CA HIS A 90 3.55 -10.17 11.15
C HIS A 90 2.38 -10.00 10.18
N GLU A 91 2.15 -10.93 9.27
CA GLU A 91 1.11 -10.79 8.23
C GLU A 91 -0.05 -11.78 8.39
N ALA A 92 -0.26 -12.28 9.63
CA ALA A 92 -1.40 -13.13 10.00
C ALA A 92 -1.64 -14.33 9.05
N GLY A 93 -0.56 -14.92 8.51
CA GLY A 93 -0.65 -16.03 7.57
C GLY A 93 -1.18 -15.67 6.19
N ALA A 94 -1.09 -14.40 5.78
CA ALA A 94 -1.59 -13.93 4.48
C ALA A 94 -1.05 -14.75 3.29
N LEU A 95 0.20 -15.19 3.34
CA LEU A 95 0.80 -16.02 2.30
C LEU A 95 0.16 -17.43 2.24
N SER A 96 -0.32 -17.96 3.34
CA SER A 96 -1.01 -19.26 3.35
C SER A 96 -2.33 -19.20 2.59
N LEU A 97 -2.98 -18.04 2.55
CA LEU A 97 -4.23 -17.83 1.82
C LEU A 97 -4.05 -17.85 0.31
N ILE A 98 -2.84 -17.63 -0.18
CA ILE A 98 -2.50 -17.67 -1.62
C ILE A 98 -1.73 -18.93 -2.02
N HIS A 99 -1.80 -19.98 -1.21
CA HIS A 99 -1.27 -21.32 -1.49
C HIS A 99 0.27 -21.39 -1.66
N ILE A 100 1.00 -20.68 -0.82
CA ILE A 100 2.48 -20.71 -0.82
C ILE A 100 3.00 -21.53 0.34
#